data_e028ebe84528ce2990bfdfb6d19192fb
#
_entry.id   e028ebe84528ce2990bfdfb6d19192fb
#
_cell.length_a   1.000
_cell.length_b   1.000
_cell.length_c   1.000
_cell.angle_alpha   90.00
_cell.angle_beta   90.00
_cell.angle_gamma   90.00
#
_symmetry.space_group_name_H-M   'P 1'
#
loop_
_entity.id
_entity.type
_entity.pdbx_description
1 polymer ?
#
loop_
_entity_poly.entity_id
_entity_poly.type
_entity_poly.pdbx_seq_one_letter_code
_entity_poly.pdbx_strand_id
1 'polypeptide(L)'
;MDIGLVNSVNSTSEVKSVKNTAYSQQTSKIDYSNYTPSQIKEIPYEEAKANYDEISKRLADLGNQVLSFDEGNKYIDASIQLTRVKLSDNDKLNKAVYETMRAIKDPLKSVVVASEIQTNMQDYYYGKDVNASFVVSNDPIHTDKNLTTAQLNSINVEDFTSKMISAFSEDYENAPLNIKEQYKQIVDGYSLFQQNYNQSKKESYYA
;
A
#
# COMPACT_ATOMS: atom_id res chain seq x y z
N MET A 1 -71.04 -37.52 19.60
CA MET A 1 -70.76 -37.08 18.27
C MET A 1 -69.27 -36.88 18.23
N ASP A 2 -68.62 -37.59 17.43
CA ASP A 2 -67.34 -38.22 17.51
C ASP A 2 -66.13 -37.34 17.81
N ILE A 3 -65.33 -37.88 18.76
CA ILE A 3 -64.04 -37.38 19.18
C ILE A 3 -62.97 -38.13 18.38
N GLY A 4 -62.28 -37.42 17.48
CA GLY A 4 -61.17 -37.95 16.74
C GLY A 4 -59.84 -37.83 17.54
N LEU A 5 -59.28 -39.00 17.89
CA LEU A 5 -57.93 -39.12 18.45
C LEU A 5 -56.89 -38.72 17.44
N VAL A 6 -55.96 -37.87 17.78
CA VAL A 6 -54.77 -37.60 16.98
C VAL A 6 -53.57 -38.31 17.62
N ASN A 7 -53.00 -39.27 16.86
CA ASN A 7 -51.77 -39.97 17.21
C ASN A 7 -50.56 -39.07 17.21
N SER A 8 -49.85 -39.10 18.31
CA SER A 8 -48.50 -38.54 18.50
C SER A 8 -47.48 -39.45 17.79
N VAL A 9 -46.79 -38.92 16.80
CA VAL A 9 -45.65 -39.60 16.15
C VAL A 9 -44.37 -38.91 16.70
N ASN A 10 -43.70 -39.67 17.57
CA ASN A 10 -42.33 -39.35 17.98
C ASN A 10 -41.40 -39.64 16.83
N SER A 11 -40.80 -38.62 16.23
CA SER A 11 -39.65 -38.77 15.36
C SER A 11 -38.39 -38.23 16.05
N THR A 12 -37.60 -39.14 16.55
CA THR A 12 -36.23 -38.94 16.99
C THR A 12 -35.38 -38.62 15.77
N SER A 13 -35.01 -37.37 15.56
CA SER A 13 -34.01 -36.99 14.57
C SER A 13 -32.61 -37.19 15.16
N GLU A 14 -31.91 -38.19 14.66
CA GLU A 14 -30.46 -38.36 14.88
C GLU A 14 -29.70 -37.14 14.35
N VAL A 15 -29.05 -36.42 15.24
CA VAL A 15 -28.07 -35.39 14.87
C VAL A 15 -26.83 -36.11 14.39
N LYS A 16 -26.65 -36.22 13.06
CA LYS A 16 -25.39 -36.60 12.46
C LYS A 16 -24.36 -35.52 12.71
N SER A 17 -23.42 -35.81 13.56
CA SER A 17 -22.20 -35.05 13.74
C SER A 17 -21.48 -34.88 12.41
N VAL A 18 -21.55 -33.68 11.84
CA VAL A 18 -20.71 -33.29 10.69
C VAL A 18 -19.30 -33.12 11.21
N LYS A 19 -18.43 -34.11 10.94
CA LYS A 19 -16.99 -33.97 11.11
C LYS A 19 -16.52 -32.80 10.25
N ASN A 20 -16.14 -31.71 10.90
CA ASN A 20 -15.38 -30.66 10.28
C ASN A 20 -14.05 -31.25 9.77
N THR A 21 -14.01 -31.60 8.52
CA THR A 21 -12.78 -31.88 7.81
C THR A 21 -12.11 -30.52 7.62
N ALA A 22 -11.13 -30.22 8.46
CA ALA A 22 -10.23 -29.09 8.25
C ALA A 22 -9.57 -29.30 6.88
N TYR A 23 -10.03 -28.56 5.89
CA TYR A 23 -9.30 -28.39 4.64
C TYR A 23 -8.01 -27.64 4.99
N SER A 24 -6.92 -28.38 5.18
CA SER A 24 -5.59 -27.81 5.09
C SER A 24 -5.43 -27.35 3.64
N GLN A 25 -5.63 -26.06 3.40
CA GLN A 25 -5.16 -25.45 2.15
C GLN A 25 -3.65 -25.61 2.14
N GLN A 26 -3.18 -26.62 1.44
CA GLN A 26 -1.80 -26.75 1.04
C GLN A 26 -1.56 -25.62 0.03
N THR A 27 -1.16 -24.45 0.53
CA THR A 27 -0.74 -23.34 -0.31
C THR A 27 0.50 -23.81 -1.05
N SER A 28 0.32 -24.16 -2.33
CA SER A 28 1.46 -24.42 -3.21
C SER A 28 2.36 -23.20 -3.15
N LYS A 29 3.64 -23.40 -2.78
CA LYS A 29 4.61 -22.34 -2.71
C LYS A 29 4.68 -21.65 -4.08
N ILE A 30 4.42 -20.35 -4.13
CA ILE A 30 4.47 -19.59 -5.38
C ILE A 30 5.94 -19.49 -5.79
N ASP A 31 6.24 -19.82 -7.04
CA ASP A 31 7.58 -19.68 -7.61
C ASP A 31 7.71 -18.33 -8.33
N TYR A 32 8.48 -17.43 -7.74
CA TYR A 32 8.73 -16.08 -8.29
C TYR A 32 9.92 -16.04 -9.26
N SER A 33 10.63 -17.15 -9.50
CA SER A 33 11.88 -17.18 -10.28
C SER A 33 11.76 -16.62 -11.69
N ASN A 34 10.59 -16.67 -12.27
CA ASN A 34 10.29 -16.20 -13.63
C ASN A 34 9.48 -14.89 -13.68
N TYR A 35 9.19 -14.26 -12.52
CA TYR A 35 8.42 -13.02 -12.51
C TYR A 35 9.23 -11.88 -13.15
N THR A 36 8.55 -11.12 -14.01
CA THR A 36 9.04 -9.84 -14.53
C THR A 36 8.85 -8.72 -13.50
N PRO A 37 9.53 -7.58 -13.64
CA PRO A 37 9.29 -6.43 -12.77
C PRO A 37 7.80 -6.01 -12.70
N SER A 38 7.10 -6.03 -13.85
CA SER A 38 5.67 -5.72 -13.90
C SER A 38 4.82 -6.71 -13.13
N GLN A 39 5.14 -8.00 -13.16
CA GLN A 39 4.42 -9.02 -12.38
C GLN A 39 4.68 -8.87 -10.87
N ILE A 40 5.92 -8.53 -10.49
CA ILE A 40 6.25 -8.23 -9.09
C ILE A 40 5.47 -7.00 -8.60
N LYS A 41 5.36 -5.97 -9.43
CA LYS A 41 4.59 -4.76 -9.15
C LYS A 41 3.12 -5.04 -8.82
N GLU A 42 2.52 -6.06 -9.42
CA GLU A 42 1.12 -6.42 -9.21
C GLU A 42 0.87 -7.32 -7.99
N ILE A 43 1.91 -7.79 -7.31
CA ILE A 43 1.75 -8.62 -6.10
C ILE A 43 1.06 -7.81 -4.99
N PRO A 44 -0.03 -8.33 -4.38
CA PRO A 44 -0.68 -7.67 -3.25
C PRO A 44 0.21 -7.59 -2.01
N TYR A 45 0.00 -6.60 -1.16
CA TYR A 45 0.81 -6.36 0.04
C TYR A 45 0.99 -7.61 0.93
N GLU A 46 -0.10 -8.32 1.24
CA GLU A 46 -0.04 -9.48 2.14
C GLU A 46 0.79 -10.63 1.55
N GLU A 47 0.70 -10.84 0.24
CA GLU A 47 1.52 -11.81 -0.47
C GLU A 47 2.99 -11.38 -0.51
N ALA A 48 3.24 -10.10 -0.80
CA ALA A 48 4.59 -9.53 -0.81
C ALA A 48 5.24 -9.60 0.58
N LYS A 49 4.47 -9.36 1.64
CA LYS A 49 4.92 -9.47 3.02
C LYS A 49 5.27 -10.91 3.40
N ALA A 50 4.41 -11.86 3.04
CA ALA A 50 4.62 -13.27 3.34
C ALA A 50 5.80 -13.89 2.59
N ASN A 51 6.13 -13.38 1.39
CA ASN A 51 7.16 -13.93 0.51
C ASN A 51 8.29 -12.91 0.22
N TYR A 52 8.52 -11.98 1.12
CA TYR A 52 9.44 -10.85 0.94
C TYR A 52 10.84 -11.28 0.46
N ASP A 53 11.41 -12.29 1.10
CA ASP A 53 12.80 -12.71 0.83
C ASP A 53 12.93 -13.37 -0.56
N GLU A 54 11.93 -14.12 -0.99
CA GLU A 54 11.92 -14.76 -2.33
C GLU A 54 11.73 -13.73 -3.44
N ILE A 55 10.83 -12.76 -3.24
CA ILE A 55 10.63 -11.66 -4.18
C ILE A 55 11.87 -10.77 -4.23
N SER A 56 12.49 -10.48 -3.08
CA SER A 56 13.75 -9.72 -3.02
C SER A 56 14.88 -10.41 -3.78
N LYS A 57 14.99 -11.74 -3.65
CA LYS A 57 15.97 -12.53 -4.41
C LYS A 57 15.71 -12.40 -5.91
N ARG A 58 14.45 -12.52 -6.35
CA ARG A 58 14.08 -12.35 -7.76
C ARG A 58 14.44 -10.96 -8.29
N LEU A 59 14.18 -9.90 -7.52
CA LEU A 59 14.59 -8.53 -7.90
C LEU A 59 16.11 -8.40 -8.00
N ALA A 60 16.87 -9.01 -7.09
CA ALA A 60 18.32 -9.01 -7.19
C ALA A 60 18.81 -9.72 -8.45
N ASP A 61 18.21 -10.86 -8.83
CA ASP A 61 18.53 -11.59 -10.07
C ASP A 61 18.21 -10.75 -11.31
N LEU A 62 17.10 -9.98 -11.30
CA LEU A 62 16.72 -9.05 -12.38
C LEU A 62 17.70 -7.87 -12.46
N GLY A 63 18.13 -7.32 -11.33
CA GLY A 63 19.08 -6.20 -11.29
C GLY A 63 20.48 -6.54 -11.85
N ASN A 64 20.83 -7.81 -11.94
CA ASN A 64 22.05 -8.29 -12.56
C ASN A 64 21.93 -8.48 -14.09
N GLN A 65 20.77 -8.22 -14.68
CA GLN A 65 20.53 -8.36 -16.10
C GLN A 65 20.67 -7.01 -16.82
N VAL A 66 20.97 -7.06 -18.11
CA VAL A 66 20.91 -5.85 -18.96
C VAL A 66 19.43 -5.61 -19.28
N LEU A 67 18.86 -4.57 -18.70
CA LEU A 67 17.47 -4.17 -18.91
C LEU A 67 17.39 -3.05 -19.94
N SER A 68 16.34 -3.02 -20.76
CA SER A 68 15.98 -1.85 -21.54
C SER A 68 15.57 -0.68 -20.61
N PHE A 69 15.51 0.53 -21.14
CA PHE A 69 15.10 1.71 -20.34
C PHE A 69 13.72 1.52 -19.68
N ASP A 70 12.75 1.01 -20.43
CA ASP A 70 11.41 0.76 -19.93
C ASP A 70 11.37 -0.33 -18.83
N GLU A 71 12.07 -1.43 -19.04
CA GLU A 71 12.20 -2.50 -18.02
C GLU A 71 12.96 -2.02 -16.79
N GLY A 72 13.97 -1.17 -16.98
CA GLY A 72 14.72 -0.55 -15.89
C GLY A 72 13.81 0.31 -15.00
N ASN A 73 12.94 1.13 -15.58
CA ASN A 73 11.97 1.92 -14.84
C ASN A 73 10.98 1.05 -14.05
N LYS A 74 10.47 -0.02 -14.67
CA LYS A 74 9.60 -1.00 -14.00
C LYS A 74 10.31 -1.74 -12.86
N TYR A 75 11.59 -2.08 -13.07
CA TYR A 75 12.43 -2.70 -12.05
C TYR A 75 12.63 -1.77 -10.84
N ILE A 76 12.95 -0.50 -11.08
CA ILE A 76 13.12 0.50 -10.02
C ILE A 76 11.83 0.67 -9.23
N ASP A 77 10.69 0.81 -9.91
CA ASP A 77 9.38 0.95 -9.28
C ASP A 77 9.03 -0.26 -8.42
N ALA A 78 9.14 -1.49 -8.95
CA ALA A 78 8.89 -2.72 -8.20
C ALA A 78 9.84 -2.88 -6.99
N SER A 79 11.11 -2.50 -7.16
CA SER A 79 12.11 -2.56 -6.09
C SER A 79 11.79 -1.58 -4.97
N ILE A 80 11.46 -0.33 -5.29
CA ILE A 80 11.05 0.67 -4.30
C ILE A 80 9.76 0.24 -3.62
N GLN A 81 8.76 -0.24 -4.36
CA GLN A 81 7.51 -0.74 -3.79
C GLN A 81 7.75 -1.84 -2.78
N LEU A 82 8.60 -2.83 -3.09
CA LEU A 82 8.88 -3.93 -2.17
C LEU A 82 9.50 -3.44 -0.86
N THR A 83 10.36 -2.40 -0.88
CA THR A 83 10.92 -1.84 0.36
C THR A 83 9.84 -1.30 1.30
N ARG A 84 8.66 -0.94 0.80
CA ARG A 84 7.56 -0.41 1.61
C ARG A 84 6.93 -1.44 2.53
N VAL A 85 7.12 -2.72 2.26
CA VAL A 85 6.72 -3.82 3.18
C VAL A 85 7.39 -3.69 4.55
N LYS A 86 8.61 -3.17 4.59
CA LYS A 86 9.41 -2.97 5.82
C LYS A 86 9.71 -1.49 6.10
N LEU A 87 8.83 -0.58 5.69
CA LEU A 87 9.02 0.86 5.88
C LEU A 87 9.04 1.25 7.36
N SER A 88 8.16 0.65 8.17
CA SER A 88 7.98 0.94 9.59
C SER A 88 7.44 -0.29 10.34
N ASP A 89 7.25 -0.19 11.67
CA ASP A 89 6.52 -1.20 12.45
C ASP A 89 5.00 -1.01 12.35
N ASN A 90 4.54 0.07 11.70
CA ASN A 90 3.13 0.32 11.45
C ASN A 90 2.70 -0.36 10.15
N ASP A 91 2.17 -1.58 10.28
CA ASP A 91 1.75 -2.40 9.15
C ASP A 91 0.69 -1.71 8.26
N LYS A 92 -0.20 -0.92 8.85
CA LYS A 92 -1.22 -0.16 8.10
C LYS A 92 -0.60 0.93 7.23
N LEU A 93 0.43 1.61 7.76
CA LEU A 93 1.18 2.61 7.00
C LEU A 93 1.94 1.94 5.85
N ASN A 94 2.65 0.84 6.14
CA ASN A 94 3.38 0.08 5.14
C ASN A 94 2.46 -0.37 4.00
N LYS A 95 1.33 -0.99 4.35
CA LYS A 95 0.30 -1.43 3.39
C LYS A 95 -0.24 -0.27 2.56
N ALA A 96 -0.57 0.85 3.20
CA ALA A 96 -1.12 2.00 2.51
C ALA A 96 -0.16 2.57 1.46
N VAL A 97 1.13 2.75 1.79
CA VAL A 97 2.13 3.23 0.83
C VAL A 97 2.36 2.20 -0.27
N TYR A 98 2.51 0.92 0.08
CA TYR A 98 2.70 -0.16 -0.87
C TYR A 98 1.56 -0.24 -1.90
N GLU A 99 0.30 -0.28 -1.43
CA GLU A 99 -0.88 -0.38 -2.29
C GLU A 99 -1.10 0.89 -3.12
N THR A 100 -0.69 2.05 -2.61
CA THR A 100 -0.69 3.29 -3.40
C THR A 100 0.25 3.18 -4.58
N MET A 101 1.48 2.73 -4.36
CA MET A 101 2.42 2.47 -5.44
C MET A 101 1.87 1.42 -6.42
N ARG A 102 1.33 0.31 -5.92
CA ARG A 102 0.78 -0.78 -6.75
C ARG A 102 -0.34 -0.31 -7.68
N ALA A 103 -1.19 0.60 -7.21
CA ALA A 103 -2.31 1.13 -7.99
C ALA A 103 -1.86 2.08 -9.11
N ILE A 104 -0.74 2.78 -8.96
CA ILE A 104 -0.20 3.69 -9.97
C ILE A 104 0.56 2.87 -11.02
N LYS A 105 0.03 2.81 -12.25
CA LYS A 105 0.57 1.96 -13.33
C LYS A 105 1.78 2.55 -14.06
N ASP A 106 1.93 3.85 -14.05
CA ASP A 106 3.11 4.52 -14.59
C ASP A 106 4.26 4.42 -13.58
N PRO A 107 5.40 3.76 -13.92
CA PRO A 107 6.50 3.55 -12.99
C PRO A 107 7.11 4.84 -12.44
N LEU A 108 7.28 5.85 -13.31
CA LEU A 108 7.88 7.13 -12.90
C LEU A 108 6.94 7.89 -11.97
N LYS A 109 5.65 7.92 -12.28
CA LYS A 109 4.63 8.55 -11.40
C LYS A 109 4.54 7.85 -10.05
N SER A 110 4.59 6.53 -10.03
CA SER A 110 4.58 5.74 -8.80
C SER A 110 5.75 6.08 -7.88
N VAL A 111 6.96 6.14 -8.43
CA VAL A 111 8.18 6.50 -7.69
C VAL A 111 8.12 7.94 -7.19
N VAL A 112 7.65 8.88 -8.00
CA VAL A 112 7.50 10.30 -7.60
C VAL A 112 6.54 10.40 -6.43
N VAL A 113 5.34 9.80 -6.51
CA VAL A 113 4.34 9.84 -5.41
C VAL A 113 4.90 9.22 -4.13
N ALA A 114 5.61 8.08 -4.23
CA ALA A 114 6.22 7.45 -3.05
C ALA A 114 7.31 8.32 -2.41
N SER A 115 8.11 9.03 -3.22
CA SER A 115 9.13 9.96 -2.76
C SER A 115 8.49 11.18 -2.08
N GLU A 116 7.45 11.75 -2.68
CA GLU A 116 6.69 12.87 -2.09
C GLU A 116 6.09 12.49 -0.73
N ILE A 117 5.45 11.32 -0.63
CA ILE A 117 4.90 10.83 0.64
C ILE A 117 6.02 10.73 1.70
N GLN A 118 7.17 10.14 1.35
CA GLN A 118 8.26 9.94 2.29
C GLN A 118 8.88 11.28 2.73
N THR A 119 9.17 12.17 1.80
CA THR A 119 9.79 13.48 2.08
C THR A 119 8.87 14.35 2.91
N ASN A 120 7.61 14.43 2.52
CA ASN A 120 6.64 15.24 3.25
C ASN A 120 6.27 14.65 4.63
N MET A 121 6.36 13.34 4.84
CA MET A 121 6.28 12.76 6.19
C MET A 121 7.42 13.23 7.08
N GLN A 122 8.64 13.39 6.53
CA GLN A 122 9.78 13.94 7.26
C GLN A 122 9.55 15.41 7.63
N ASP A 123 9.14 16.22 6.67
CA ASP A 123 8.86 17.62 6.88
C ASP A 123 7.72 17.83 7.89
N TYR A 124 6.63 17.08 7.76
CA TYR A 124 5.53 17.09 8.72
C TYR A 124 5.97 16.73 10.14
N TYR A 125 6.80 15.68 10.29
CA TYR A 125 7.30 15.25 11.60
C TYR A 125 8.13 16.34 12.27
N TYR A 126 8.96 17.06 11.50
CA TYR A 126 9.81 18.15 12.01
C TYR A 126 9.09 19.51 12.04
N GLY A 127 7.79 19.56 11.74
CA GLY A 127 7.00 20.81 11.77
C GLY A 127 7.41 21.81 10.70
N LYS A 128 7.96 21.34 9.58
CA LYS A 128 8.32 22.17 8.43
C LYS A 128 7.15 22.37 7.48
N ASP A 129 7.25 23.44 6.68
CA ASP A 129 6.29 23.65 5.59
C ASP A 129 6.43 22.55 4.53
N VAL A 130 5.31 22.14 3.99
CA VAL A 130 5.23 21.12 2.94
C VAL A 130 5.32 21.76 1.59
N ASN A 131 6.21 21.23 0.75
CA ASN A 131 6.36 21.66 -0.64
C ASN A 131 6.55 20.44 -1.55
N ALA A 132 6.10 20.57 -2.79
CA ALA A 132 6.39 19.58 -3.80
C ALA A 132 7.89 19.60 -4.16
N SER A 133 8.49 18.42 -4.37
CA SER A 133 9.92 18.26 -4.64
C SER A 133 10.41 18.98 -5.91
N PHE A 134 9.51 19.27 -6.83
CA PHE A 134 9.83 20.03 -8.05
C PHE A 134 9.74 21.55 -7.87
N VAL A 135 9.32 22.04 -6.69
CA VAL A 135 9.28 23.47 -6.37
C VAL A 135 10.65 23.89 -5.85
N VAL A 136 11.28 24.83 -6.56
CA VAL A 136 12.52 25.43 -6.08
C VAL A 136 12.16 26.42 -4.98
N SER A 137 12.42 26.04 -3.74
CA SER A 137 12.29 26.90 -2.58
C SER A 137 13.64 27.50 -2.21
N ASN A 138 13.64 28.78 -1.80
CA ASN A 138 14.83 29.43 -1.27
C ASN A 138 15.13 29.00 0.18
N ASP A 139 14.25 28.25 0.79
CA ASP A 139 14.43 27.70 2.13
C ASP A 139 14.83 26.22 2.00
N PRO A 140 15.89 25.74 2.66
CA PRO A 140 16.25 24.30 2.67
C PRO A 140 15.18 23.53 3.46
N ILE A 141 14.13 23.17 2.77
CA ILE A 141 12.86 22.73 3.34
C ILE A 141 12.94 21.30 3.77
N HIS A 142 13.54 20.45 2.92
CA HIS A 142 13.60 19.03 3.20
C HIS A 142 14.73 18.68 4.16
N THR A 143 14.44 17.83 5.13
CA THR A 143 15.48 17.29 5.99
C THR A 143 16.10 16.09 5.30
N ASP A 144 17.42 16.00 5.23
CA ASP A 144 18.14 14.85 4.72
C ASP A 144 18.09 13.63 5.69
N LYS A 145 17.41 13.77 6.82
CA LYS A 145 17.35 12.76 7.86
C LYS A 145 16.12 11.88 7.68
N ASN A 146 16.34 10.65 7.28
CA ASN A 146 15.29 9.63 7.29
C ASN A 146 14.71 9.49 8.71
N LEU A 147 13.39 9.38 8.78
CA LEU A 147 12.71 9.08 10.04
C LEU A 147 13.05 7.66 10.49
N THR A 148 13.29 7.50 11.78
CA THR A 148 13.36 6.19 12.40
C THR A 148 11.97 5.53 12.42
N THR A 149 11.92 4.23 12.59
CA THR A 149 10.67 3.48 12.75
C THR A 149 9.77 4.06 13.85
N ALA A 150 10.36 4.42 15.00
CA ALA A 150 9.61 5.02 16.11
C ALA A 150 9.02 6.39 15.74
N GLN A 151 9.74 7.21 14.98
CA GLN A 151 9.26 8.50 14.50
C GLN A 151 8.11 8.32 13.49
N LEU A 152 8.25 7.38 12.54
CA LEU A 152 7.18 7.04 11.59
C LEU A 152 5.91 6.55 12.32
N ASN A 153 6.05 5.74 13.36
CA ASN A 153 4.92 5.25 14.15
C ASN A 153 4.20 6.36 14.94
N SER A 154 4.88 7.47 15.22
CA SER A 154 4.28 8.62 15.93
C SER A 154 3.50 9.58 15.03
N ILE A 155 3.58 9.43 13.71
CA ILE A 155 2.87 10.29 12.76
C ILE A 155 1.36 10.00 12.83
N ASN A 156 0.57 11.05 13.04
CA ASN A 156 -0.87 10.97 12.80
C ASN A 156 -1.12 11.01 11.29
N VAL A 157 -1.27 9.81 10.69
CA VAL A 157 -1.39 9.66 9.24
C VAL A 157 -2.64 10.34 8.67
N GLU A 158 -3.74 10.42 9.44
CA GLU A 158 -4.97 11.10 9.01
C GLU A 158 -4.79 12.62 8.94
N ASP A 159 -4.18 13.21 9.98
CA ASP A 159 -3.87 14.63 10.00
C ASP A 159 -2.83 14.97 8.91
N PHE A 160 -1.79 14.16 8.79
CA PHE A 160 -0.78 14.28 7.75
C PHE A 160 -1.41 14.31 6.35
N THR A 161 -2.18 13.28 5.99
CA THR A 161 -2.76 13.20 4.64
C THR A 161 -3.76 14.32 4.35
N SER A 162 -4.55 14.72 5.34
CA SER A 162 -5.49 15.83 5.20
C SER A 162 -4.77 17.17 4.94
N LYS A 163 -3.66 17.42 5.63
CA LYS A 163 -2.83 18.61 5.40
C LYS A 163 -2.20 18.59 4.01
N MET A 164 -1.66 17.44 3.58
CA MET A 164 -1.04 17.32 2.26
C MET A 164 -2.06 17.54 1.14
N ILE A 165 -3.23 16.91 1.21
CA ILE A 165 -4.29 17.10 0.22
C ILE A 165 -4.72 18.56 0.17
N SER A 166 -4.89 19.23 1.33
CA SER A 166 -5.28 20.62 1.38
C SER A 166 -4.23 21.53 0.75
N ALA A 167 -2.96 21.39 1.14
CA ALA A 167 -1.86 22.24 0.67
C ALA A 167 -1.66 22.07 -0.85
N PHE A 168 -1.54 20.83 -1.33
CA PHE A 168 -1.30 20.60 -2.75
C PHE A 168 -2.52 20.85 -3.63
N SER A 169 -3.75 20.80 -3.08
CA SER A 169 -4.94 21.25 -3.80
C SER A 169 -4.95 22.77 -4.00
N GLU A 170 -4.54 23.53 -3.00
CA GLU A 170 -4.38 24.97 -3.12
C GLU A 170 -3.29 25.32 -4.14
N ASP A 171 -2.15 24.64 -4.08
CA ASP A 171 -1.07 24.79 -5.06
C ASP A 171 -1.54 24.43 -6.48
N TYR A 172 -2.30 23.35 -6.64
CA TYR A 172 -2.88 22.96 -7.92
C TYR A 172 -3.78 24.05 -8.51
N GLU A 173 -4.66 24.64 -7.70
CA GLU A 173 -5.55 25.71 -8.16
C GLU A 173 -4.75 26.94 -8.66
N ASN A 174 -3.69 27.28 -7.98
CA ASN A 174 -2.86 28.47 -8.25
C ASN A 174 -1.69 28.22 -9.20
N ALA A 175 -1.39 26.96 -9.55
CA ALA A 175 -0.23 26.62 -10.33
C ALA A 175 -0.31 27.12 -11.79
N PRO A 176 0.83 27.55 -12.37
CA PRO A 176 0.96 27.76 -13.80
C PRO A 176 0.65 26.47 -14.59
N LEU A 177 0.11 26.63 -15.80
CA LEU A 177 -0.34 25.50 -16.62
C LEU A 177 0.75 24.44 -16.89
N ASN A 178 2.01 24.85 -16.98
CA ASN A 178 3.14 23.97 -17.27
C ASN A 178 3.50 23.00 -16.12
N ILE A 179 3.07 23.27 -14.88
CA ILE A 179 3.33 22.42 -13.71
C ILE A 179 2.03 21.90 -13.04
N LYS A 180 0.88 22.35 -13.53
CA LYS A 180 -0.43 22.04 -12.95
C LYS A 180 -0.68 20.52 -12.89
N GLU A 181 -0.31 19.80 -13.96
CA GLU A 181 -0.47 18.33 -14.00
C GLU A 181 0.41 17.61 -12.96
N GLN A 182 1.57 18.16 -12.61
CA GLN A 182 2.44 17.61 -11.58
C GLN A 182 1.80 17.73 -10.19
N TYR A 183 1.22 18.89 -9.86
CA TYR A 183 0.46 19.06 -8.63
C TYR A 183 -0.76 18.13 -8.56
N LYS A 184 -1.50 18.01 -9.68
CA LYS A 184 -2.61 17.07 -9.77
C LYS A 184 -2.19 15.63 -9.44
N GLN A 185 -1.07 15.19 -9.99
CA GLN A 185 -0.53 13.86 -9.73
C GLN A 185 -0.23 13.65 -8.23
N ILE A 186 0.27 14.67 -7.53
CA ILE A 186 0.55 14.60 -6.09
C ILE A 186 -0.76 14.52 -5.30
N VAL A 187 -1.73 15.39 -5.60
CA VAL A 187 -3.05 15.37 -4.95
C VAL A 187 -3.75 14.02 -5.13
N ASP A 188 -3.76 13.49 -6.35
CA ASP A 188 -4.31 12.17 -6.66
C ASP A 188 -3.58 11.07 -5.87
N GLY A 189 -2.25 11.16 -5.76
CA GLY A 189 -1.41 10.24 -5.00
C GLY A 189 -1.73 10.23 -3.50
N TYR A 190 -1.86 11.40 -2.88
CA TYR A 190 -2.25 11.51 -1.47
C TYR A 190 -3.68 11.08 -1.21
N SER A 191 -4.60 11.37 -2.12
CA SER A 191 -5.98 10.90 -2.03
C SER A 191 -6.06 9.37 -2.06
N LEU A 192 -5.30 8.74 -2.94
CA LEU A 192 -5.19 7.29 -3.03
C LEU A 192 -4.53 6.68 -1.78
N PHE A 193 -3.47 7.32 -1.26
CA PHE A 193 -2.82 6.91 -0.02
C PHE A 193 -3.78 6.97 1.17
N GLN A 194 -4.54 8.05 1.32
CA GLN A 194 -5.55 8.19 2.37
C GLN A 194 -6.63 7.10 2.27
N GLN A 195 -7.08 6.81 1.05
CA GLN A 195 -8.07 5.74 0.80
C GLN A 195 -7.52 4.37 1.24
N ASN A 196 -6.31 4.02 0.84
CA ASN A 196 -5.66 2.76 1.19
C ASN A 196 -5.42 2.64 2.70
N TYR A 197 -5.01 3.73 3.35
CA TYR A 197 -4.83 3.75 4.81
C TYR A 197 -6.16 3.51 5.55
N ASN A 198 -7.23 4.18 5.12
CA ASN A 198 -8.55 4.02 5.72
C ASN A 198 -9.13 2.61 5.50
N GLN A 199 -8.85 1.98 4.36
CA GLN A 199 -9.22 0.59 4.10
C GLN A 199 -8.48 -0.36 5.04
N SER A 200 -7.17 -0.20 5.22
CA SER A 200 -6.36 -1.00 6.14
C SER A 200 -6.82 -0.88 7.60
N LYS A 201 -7.39 0.28 8.00
CA LYS A 201 -8.03 0.43 9.32
C LYS A 201 -9.28 -0.42 9.46
N LYS A 202 -10.15 -0.44 8.46
CA LYS A 202 -11.41 -1.22 8.50
C LYS A 202 -11.15 -2.71 8.59
N GLU A 203 -10.21 -3.24 7.80
CA GLU A 203 -9.86 -4.66 7.82
C GLU A 203 -9.39 -5.13 9.20
N SER A 204 -8.67 -4.29 9.95
CA SER A 204 -8.20 -4.62 11.30
C SER A 204 -9.26 -4.61 12.39
N TYR A 205 -10.47 -4.09 12.13
CA TYR A 205 -11.59 -4.17 13.07
C TYR A 205 -12.39 -5.47 12.94
N TYR A 206 -12.19 -6.22 11.87
CA TYR A 206 -12.92 -7.46 11.56
C TYR A 206 -12.03 -8.71 11.61
N ALA A 207 -10.74 -8.57 11.90
CA ALA A 207 -9.76 -9.64 12.05
C ALA A 207 -9.56 -9.99 13.55
#